data_52d97171d8275d84355e870acb0d8080
#
_entry.id   52d97171d8275d84355e870acb0d8080
#
_cell.length_a   1.000
_cell.length_b   1.000
_cell.length_c   1.000
_cell.angle_alpha   90.00
_cell.angle_beta   90.00
_cell.angle_gamma   90.00
#
_symmetry.space_group_name_H-M   'P 1'
#
loop_
_entity.id
_entity.type
_entity.pdbx_description
1 polymer ?
#
loop_
_entity_poly.entity_id
_entity_poly.type
_entity_poly.pdbx_seq_one_letter_code
_entity_poly.pdbx_strand_id
1 'polypeptide(L)'
;LKCGAEANALKQDEDVLDTWFSSALWPFATLGWPDETRELKQFYPTTVLSTAREIINLWVARMVFTSMKFLKTIPFKHVLVHPVIQTPDGKRMSKSKGNSVDPLDMIAKYGADANRFWFTSVGIKGDQDVKFREEKLEEYKRFANKLWNAGRFTLQQLEGFEPRGINQEKLTLADKWILHRYNVTLDLLAMYFTDYDFDSVAKTIHEFTWDCFCDWYLEIAKIQLAQESVSNAGGQTKAVLHTVFEGLLRALHPIMPFITEELWSKVPKSSFFPKDFQSIMFAPYPRPDENFVDDEAEEEMEFLIRVIRSIRNIRQTYNVPASADAEVMITCQDEQEMQTLANGSEYIERLARVNPLDISMDCTPPAMAACEAVSSVNIYVPLAKLIDVAKTKDKLLQRRQALEKDLAKVEQIMSNADFKTKAPPEKVATIEAQ
;
A
#
# COMPACT_ATOMS: atom_id res chain seq x y z
N LEU A 1 -49.06 19.74 32.19
CA LEU A 1 -47.92 19.51 33.10
C LEU A 1 -48.35 18.45 34.14
N LYS A 2 -47.48 17.46 34.44
CA LYS A 2 -47.79 16.37 35.43
C LYS A 2 -48.03 16.86 36.86
N CYS A 3 -47.58 18.08 37.16
CA CYS A 3 -47.77 18.70 38.48
C CYS A 3 -49.10 19.45 38.64
N GLY A 4 -49.90 19.62 37.58
CA GLY A 4 -51.18 20.36 37.63
C GLY A 4 -51.05 21.88 37.80
N ALA A 5 -49.83 22.42 37.75
CA ALA A 5 -49.62 23.86 37.83
C ALA A 5 -49.99 24.55 36.52
N GLU A 6 -50.59 25.76 36.62
CA GLU A 6 -50.82 26.62 35.47
C GLU A 6 -49.48 27.17 34.93
N ALA A 7 -49.40 27.39 33.60
CA ALA A 7 -48.17 27.85 32.95
C ALA A 7 -47.61 29.15 33.56
N ASN A 8 -48.49 30.05 34.01
CA ASN A 8 -48.13 31.33 34.62
C ASN A 8 -47.54 31.21 36.04
N ALA A 9 -47.72 30.04 36.69
CA ALA A 9 -47.19 29.77 38.02
C ALA A 9 -45.79 29.15 37.96
N LEU A 10 -45.25 28.90 36.75
CA LEU A 10 -43.93 28.35 36.53
C LEU A 10 -42.94 29.49 36.25
N LYS A 11 -41.86 29.53 37.00
CA LYS A 11 -40.66 30.39 36.69
C LYS A 11 -39.62 29.52 36.05
N GLN A 12 -39.06 30.01 34.91
CA GLN A 12 -37.90 29.36 34.28
C GLN A 12 -36.71 29.45 35.23
N ASP A 13 -35.99 28.35 35.38
CA ASP A 13 -34.73 28.33 36.12
C ASP A 13 -33.71 29.27 35.46
N GLU A 14 -32.97 29.99 36.27
CA GLU A 14 -31.94 30.94 35.82
C GLU A 14 -30.64 30.25 35.42
N ASP A 15 -30.42 29.02 35.94
CA ASP A 15 -29.26 28.21 35.58
C ASP A 15 -29.43 27.53 34.22
N VAL A 16 -28.31 27.26 33.58
CA VAL A 16 -28.22 26.53 32.34
C VAL A 16 -27.69 25.12 32.59
N LEU A 17 -28.10 24.18 31.75
CA LEU A 17 -27.57 22.83 31.79
C LEU A 17 -26.10 22.81 31.35
N ASP A 18 -25.31 21.88 31.89
CA ASP A 18 -23.93 21.65 31.50
C ASP A 18 -23.82 21.34 30.00
N THR A 19 -22.76 21.79 29.36
CA THR A 19 -22.38 21.49 27.97
C THR A 19 -22.45 20.01 27.66
N TRP A 20 -22.05 19.16 28.61
CA TRP A 20 -22.13 17.69 28.46
C TRP A 20 -23.54 17.13 28.34
N PHE A 21 -24.55 17.85 28.81
CA PHE A 21 -25.94 17.43 28.62
C PHE A 21 -26.31 17.54 27.13
N SER A 22 -26.04 18.67 26.49
CA SER A 22 -26.27 18.84 25.06
C SER A 22 -25.45 17.88 24.21
N SER A 23 -24.17 17.68 24.59
CA SER A 23 -23.27 16.72 23.93
C SER A 23 -23.79 15.29 24.00
N ALA A 24 -24.46 14.91 25.09
CA ALA A 24 -25.05 13.59 25.27
C ALA A 24 -26.30 13.36 24.40
N LEU A 25 -26.99 14.41 23.99
CA LEU A 25 -28.16 14.33 23.11
C LEU A 25 -27.82 14.25 21.63
N TRP A 26 -26.55 14.47 21.27
CA TRP A 26 -26.09 14.60 19.88
C TRP A 26 -26.58 13.50 18.94
N PRO A 27 -26.57 12.19 19.29
CA PRO A 27 -26.92 11.12 18.35
C PRO A 27 -28.35 11.18 17.80
N PHE A 28 -29.27 11.87 18.50
CA PHE A 28 -30.67 11.91 18.13
C PHE A 28 -31.25 13.32 18.05
N ALA A 29 -30.76 14.28 18.84
CA ALA A 29 -31.23 15.66 18.79
C ALA A 29 -30.90 16.32 17.44
N THR A 30 -29.73 16.05 16.86
CA THR A 30 -29.32 16.56 15.53
C THR A 30 -30.16 15.95 14.38
N LEU A 31 -30.84 14.84 14.63
CA LEU A 31 -31.73 14.20 13.68
C LEU A 31 -33.22 14.63 13.87
N GLY A 32 -33.46 15.65 14.72
CA GLY A 32 -34.75 16.31 14.89
C GLY A 32 -35.58 15.79 16.08
N TRP A 33 -35.04 14.90 16.92
CA TRP A 33 -35.77 14.54 18.15
C TRP A 33 -36.10 15.79 19.01
N PRO A 34 -37.30 15.93 19.61
CA PRO A 34 -38.27 14.87 19.92
C PRO A 34 -39.29 14.55 18.81
N ASP A 35 -39.22 15.19 17.66
CA ASP A 35 -40.11 14.90 16.55
C ASP A 35 -39.71 13.60 15.84
N GLU A 36 -40.71 12.88 15.28
CA GLU A 36 -40.50 11.67 14.51
C GLU A 36 -40.11 12.00 13.04
N THR A 37 -38.90 12.53 12.84
CA THR A 37 -38.41 12.93 11.52
C THR A 37 -38.03 11.74 10.66
N ARG A 38 -37.91 11.98 9.34
CA ARG A 38 -37.41 11.00 8.38
C ARG A 38 -35.93 10.65 8.68
N GLU A 39 -35.14 11.65 9.03
CA GLU A 39 -33.72 11.54 9.36
C GLU A 39 -33.51 10.65 10.59
N LEU A 40 -34.31 10.85 11.64
CA LEU A 40 -34.24 10.03 12.85
C LEU A 40 -34.59 8.55 12.55
N LYS A 41 -35.61 8.30 11.72
CA LYS A 41 -35.97 6.93 11.31
C LYS A 41 -34.95 6.24 10.45
N GLN A 42 -34.20 7.01 9.62
CA GLN A 42 -33.24 6.48 8.68
C GLN A 42 -31.84 6.30 9.29
N PHE A 43 -31.39 7.25 10.12
CA PHE A 43 -29.99 7.34 10.55
C PHE A 43 -29.77 6.99 12.03
N TYR A 44 -30.81 6.74 12.80
CA TYR A 44 -30.69 6.29 14.18
C TYR A 44 -31.13 4.83 14.32
N PRO A 45 -30.33 3.95 14.96
CA PRO A 45 -29.00 4.13 15.53
C PRO A 45 -27.92 4.42 14.46
N THR A 46 -26.94 5.27 14.79
CA THR A 46 -25.78 5.53 13.94
C THR A 46 -24.95 4.27 13.75
N THR A 47 -24.45 4.03 12.54
CA THR A 47 -23.68 2.82 12.26
C THR A 47 -22.36 2.83 12.98
N VAL A 48 -21.57 3.89 12.84
CA VAL A 48 -20.21 3.99 13.40
C VAL A 48 -20.00 5.33 14.08
N LEU A 49 -19.47 5.30 15.30
CA LEU A 49 -18.86 6.44 15.97
C LEU A 49 -17.36 6.23 16.05
N SER A 50 -16.56 7.19 15.58
CA SER A 50 -15.11 7.19 15.77
C SER A 50 -14.71 8.23 16.79
N THR A 51 -13.93 7.84 17.81
CA THR A 51 -13.52 8.72 18.90
C THR A 51 -12.22 8.24 19.58
N ALA A 52 -11.59 9.14 20.37
CA ALA A 52 -10.44 8.77 21.19
C ALA A 52 -10.86 8.09 22.49
N ARG A 53 -10.02 7.20 23.01
CA ARG A 53 -10.25 6.48 24.28
C ARG A 53 -10.53 7.41 25.47
N GLU A 54 -9.96 8.60 25.48
CA GLU A 54 -10.05 9.54 26.59
C GLU A 54 -11.47 10.04 26.87
N ILE A 55 -12.32 10.07 25.83
CA ILE A 55 -13.68 10.59 25.96
C ILE A 55 -14.75 9.49 25.93
N ILE A 56 -14.37 8.22 26.06
CA ILE A 56 -15.33 7.13 26.18
C ILE A 56 -16.28 7.37 27.37
N ASN A 57 -15.74 7.61 28.56
CA ASN A 57 -16.54 7.87 29.77
C ASN A 57 -17.23 9.23 29.73
N LEU A 58 -16.57 10.25 29.19
CA LEU A 58 -17.07 11.61 29.21
C LEU A 58 -18.14 11.87 28.15
N TRP A 59 -18.09 11.18 27.04
CA TRP A 59 -19.00 11.44 25.91
C TRP A 59 -19.77 10.20 25.48
N VAL A 60 -19.09 9.08 25.11
CA VAL A 60 -19.75 7.89 24.59
C VAL A 60 -20.74 7.31 25.61
N ALA A 61 -20.29 7.11 26.85
CA ALA A 61 -21.16 6.59 27.92
C ALA A 61 -22.36 7.50 28.17
N ARG A 62 -22.17 8.82 28.15
CA ARG A 62 -23.27 9.79 28.30
C ARG A 62 -24.28 9.70 27.16
N MET A 63 -23.83 9.59 25.91
CA MET A 63 -24.73 9.36 24.77
C MET A 63 -25.52 8.06 24.89
N VAL A 64 -24.87 6.98 25.36
CA VAL A 64 -25.53 5.69 25.56
C VAL A 64 -26.64 5.78 26.59
N PHE A 65 -26.37 6.29 27.81
CA PHE A 65 -27.41 6.31 28.85
C PHE A 65 -28.53 7.33 28.56
N THR A 66 -28.26 8.47 27.92
CA THR A 66 -29.32 9.39 27.51
C THR A 66 -30.20 8.81 26.40
N SER A 67 -29.57 8.16 25.40
CA SER A 67 -30.32 7.44 24.35
C SER A 67 -31.18 6.33 24.93
N MET A 68 -30.65 5.53 25.83
CA MET A 68 -31.43 4.49 26.53
C MET A 68 -32.54 5.08 27.37
N LYS A 69 -32.33 6.25 27.96
CA LYS A 69 -33.37 6.92 28.76
C LYS A 69 -34.53 7.42 27.91
N PHE A 70 -34.23 8.11 26.80
CA PHE A 70 -35.22 8.82 25.98
C PHE A 70 -35.79 7.97 24.86
N LEU A 71 -34.95 7.24 24.11
CA LEU A 71 -35.36 6.45 22.94
C LEU A 71 -35.44 4.95 23.19
N LYS A 72 -34.94 4.45 24.33
CA LYS A 72 -34.88 3.02 24.68
C LYS A 72 -34.06 2.15 23.74
N THR A 73 -33.16 2.75 22.98
CA THR A 73 -32.31 2.10 21.98
C THR A 73 -30.91 2.60 22.11
N ILE A 74 -29.90 1.73 21.90
CA ILE A 74 -28.49 2.11 21.88
C ILE A 74 -28.22 3.03 20.69
N PRO A 75 -27.33 4.05 20.83
CA PRO A 75 -27.14 5.06 19.78
C PRO A 75 -26.21 4.64 18.65
N PHE A 76 -25.34 3.66 18.85
CA PHE A 76 -24.31 3.24 17.89
C PHE A 76 -24.27 1.74 17.76
N LYS A 77 -24.04 1.25 16.52
CA LYS A 77 -23.77 -0.18 16.28
C LYS A 77 -22.30 -0.52 16.60
N HIS A 78 -21.40 0.35 16.20
CA HIS A 78 -19.95 0.22 16.40
C HIS A 78 -19.36 1.51 16.97
N VAL A 79 -18.38 1.38 17.87
CA VAL A 79 -17.60 2.49 18.38
C VAL A 79 -16.13 2.18 18.09
N LEU A 80 -15.52 2.95 17.19
CA LEU A 80 -14.12 2.82 16.84
C LEU A 80 -13.28 3.74 17.72
N VAL A 81 -12.38 3.15 18.49
CA VAL A 81 -11.50 3.90 19.39
C VAL A 81 -10.14 4.04 18.73
N HIS A 82 -9.87 5.23 18.21
CA HIS A 82 -8.62 5.51 17.51
C HIS A 82 -7.49 5.97 18.46
N PRO A 83 -6.21 5.74 18.11
CA PRO A 83 -5.07 6.24 18.88
C PRO A 83 -5.00 7.77 18.85
N VAL A 84 -4.28 8.34 19.82
CA VAL A 84 -3.98 9.78 19.88
C VAL A 84 -2.61 10.03 19.23
N ILE A 85 -2.52 11.07 18.41
CA ILE A 85 -1.26 11.47 17.77
C ILE A 85 -0.47 12.31 18.77
N GLN A 86 0.77 11.91 18.97
CA GLN A 86 1.73 12.56 19.86
C GLN A 86 2.83 13.27 19.05
N THR A 87 3.53 14.18 19.72
CA THR A 87 4.77 14.77 19.20
C THR A 87 5.83 13.69 18.96
N PRO A 88 6.90 13.95 18.17
CA PRO A 88 7.98 12.98 17.96
C PRO A 88 8.63 12.46 19.24
N ASP A 89 8.67 13.28 20.29
CA ASP A 89 9.18 12.93 21.62
C ASP A 89 8.15 12.24 22.54
N GLY A 90 6.97 11.90 22.00
CA GLY A 90 5.95 11.11 22.71
C GLY A 90 5.08 11.93 23.66
N LYS A 91 5.01 13.25 23.53
CA LYS A 91 4.15 14.09 24.36
C LYS A 91 2.81 14.36 23.67
N ARG A 92 1.78 14.53 24.47
CA ARG A 92 0.46 14.93 23.98
C ARG A 92 0.53 16.32 23.32
N MET A 93 0.00 16.40 22.10
CA MET A 93 -0.16 17.68 21.41
C MET A 93 -1.28 18.50 22.02
N SER A 94 -1.07 19.81 22.19
CA SER A 94 -2.12 20.75 22.58
C SER A 94 -1.81 22.15 22.04
N LYS A 95 -2.87 22.87 21.62
CA LYS A 95 -2.74 24.26 21.15
C LYS A 95 -2.16 25.19 22.23
N SER A 96 -2.51 24.98 23.50
CA SER A 96 -2.02 25.79 24.62
C SER A 96 -0.53 25.62 24.90
N LYS A 97 0.07 24.50 24.50
CA LYS A 97 1.51 24.25 24.63
C LYS A 97 2.32 24.65 23.39
N GLY A 98 1.66 25.06 22.31
CA GLY A 98 2.33 25.43 21.05
C GLY A 98 3.07 24.26 20.37
N ASN A 99 2.77 23.01 20.73
CA ASN A 99 3.42 21.82 20.21
C ASN A 99 2.53 20.98 19.28
N SER A 100 1.42 21.56 18.84
CA SER A 100 0.52 20.90 17.87
C SER A 100 0.96 21.18 16.45
N VAL A 101 0.87 20.17 15.59
CA VAL A 101 1.05 20.32 14.15
C VAL A 101 -0.26 20.81 13.54
N ASP A 102 -0.20 21.87 12.73
CA ASP A 102 -1.37 22.34 12.01
C ASP A 102 -1.59 21.47 10.76
N PRO A 103 -2.75 20.80 10.63
CA PRO A 103 -3.05 20.02 9.45
C PRO A 103 -3.02 20.83 8.14
N LEU A 104 -3.37 22.12 8.18
CA LEU A 104 -3.37 22.96 6.99
C LEU A 104 -1.95 23.23 6.48
N ASP A 105 -0.98 23.40 7.38
CA ASP A 105 0.43 23.52 7.00
C ASP A 105 0.94 22.22 6.36
N MET A 106 0.53 21.08 6.90
CA MET A 106 0.89 19.77 6.34
C MET A 106 0.24 19.55 4.96
N ILE A 107 -1.01 19.97 4.79
CA ILE A 107 -1.70 19.91 3.50
C ILE A 107 -1.00 20.82 2.48
N ALA A 108 -0.62 22.04 2.87
CA ALA A 108 0.09 22.95 1.98
C ALA A 108 1.44 22.40 1.53
N LYS A 109 2.15 21.66 2.40
CA LYS A 109 3.48 21.13 2.14
C LYS A 109 3.45 19.79 1.38
N TYR A 110 2.57 18.88 1.76
CA TYR A 110 2.56 17.48 1.30
C TYR A 110 1.35 17.12 0.43
N GLY A 111 0.32 17.93 0.43
CA GLY A 111 -0.96 17.66 -0.24
C GLY A 111 -1.96 16.94 0.65
N ALA A 112 -3.25 17.10 0.34
CA ALA A 112 -4.33 16.51 1.12
C ALA A 112 -4.33 14.96 1.05
N ASP A 113 -4.08 14.39 -0.13
CA ASP A 113 -4.09 12.92 -0.32
C ASP A 113 -2.99 12.22 0.49
N ALA A 114 -1.78 12.79 0.57
CA ALA A 114 -0.70 12.23 1.37
C ALA A 114 -1.02 12.26 2.87
N ASN A 115 -1.64 13.34 3.35
CA ASN A 115 -2.10 13.44 4.74
C ASN A 115 -3.19 12.41 5.04
N ARG A 116 -4.19 12.27 4.16
CA ARG A 116 -5.28 11.29 4.31
C ARG A 116 -4.74 9.87 4.31
N PHE A 117 -3.79 9.56 3.41
CA PHE A 117 -3.16 8.25 3.35
C PHE A 117 -2.40 7.94 4.65
N TRP A 118 -1.65 8.91 5.17
CA TRP A 118 -0.97 8.74 6.45
C TRP A 118 -1.94 8.43 7.59
N PHE A 119 -3.05 9.20 7.73
CA PHE A 119 -4.05 8.93 8.75
C PHE A 119 -4.66 7.52 8.62
N THR A 120 -4.89 7.06 7.41
CA THR A 120 -5.39 5.71 7.16
C THR A 120 -4.35 4.66 7.58
N SER A 121 -3.05 4.89 7.28
CA SER A 121 -1.96 3.97 7.58
C SER A 121 -1.59 3.87 9.07
N VAL A 122 -2.03 4.83 9.88
CA VAL A 122 -1.82 4.81 11.34
C VAL A 122 -2.68 3.74 12.01
N GLY A 123 -3.83 3.41 11.39
CA GLY A 123 -4.73 2.39 11.86
C GLY A 123 -5.56 2.77 13.09
N ILE A 124 -6.48 1.90 13.44
CA ILE A 124 -7.35 2.05 14.61
C ILE A 124 -7.10 0.92 15.62
N LYS A 125 -6.56 -0.22 15.19
CA LYS A 125 -6.44 -1.44 16.01
C LYS A 125 -5.30 -1.41 17.05
N GLY A 126 -4.55 -0.32 17.17
CA GLY A 126 -3.44 -0.23 18.13
C GLY A 126 -3.84 0.40 19.46
N ASP A 127 -3.49 -0.22 20.58
CA ASP A 127 -3.67 0.34 21.93
C ASP A 127 -2.70 1.50 22.22
N GLN A 128 -1.72 1.72 21.37
CA GLN A 128 -0.66 2.70 21.58
C GLN A 128 -0.89 3.98 20.80
N ASP A 129 -0.59 5.10 21.46
CA ASP A 129 -0.55 6.40 20.79
C ASP A 129 0.56 6.44 19.73
N VAL A 130 0.32 7.20 18.66
CA VAL A 130 1.20 7.26 17.51
C VAL A 130 2.03 8.53 17.52
N LYS A 131 3.34 8.38 17.45
CA LYS A 131 4.24 9.52 17.29
C LYS A 131 4.17 10.06 15.87
N PHE A 132 3.92 11.35 15.77
CA PHE A 132 3.95 12.04 14.49
C PHE A 132 5.36 12.00 13.88
N ARG A 133 5.46 11.56 12.64
CA ARG A 133 6.70 11.52 11.86
C ARG A 133 6.46 12.19 10.51
N GLU A 134 7.03 13.36 10.35
CA GLU A 134 6.84 14.17 9.13
C GLU A 134 7.41 13.47 7.88
N GLU A 135 8.45 12.64 8.06
CA GLU A 135 9.08 11.86 6.98
C GLU A 135 8.07 10.91 6.31
N LYS A 136 7.07 10.44 7.05
CA LYS A 136 6.02 9.59 6.50
C LYS A 136 5.11 10.33 5.53
N LEU A 137 4.85 11.61 5.75
CA LEU A 137 4.09 12.43 4.81
C LEU A 137 4.85 12.62 3.48
N GLU A 138 6.18 12.79 3.54
CA GLU A 138 7.03 12.83 2.35
C GLU A 138 7.00 11.52 1.56
N GLU A 139 6.99 10.38 2.26
CA GLU A 139 6.86 9.05 1.66
C GLU A 139 5.54 8.91 0.88
N TYR A 140 4.42 9.31 1.48
CA TYR A 140 3.12 9.24 0.81
C TYR A 140 2.93 10.30 -0.28
N LYS A 141 3.61 11.43 -0.20
CA LYS A 141 3.72 12.38 -1.31
C LYS A 141 4.44 11.77 -2.52
N ARG A 142 5.52 11.01 -2.28
CA ARG A 142 6.21 10.25 -3.34
C ARG A 142 5.31 9.18 -3.93
N PHE A 143 4.52 8.51 -3.10
CA PHE A 143 3.53 7.55 -3.57
C PHE A 143 2.50 8.22 -4.51
N ALA A 144 1.94 9.37 -4.11
CA ALA A 144 1.05 10.14 -4.98
C ALA A 144 1.72 10.54 -6.31
N ASN A 145 2.98 10.98 -6.27
CA ASN A 145 3.73 11.32 -7.48
C ASN A 145 3.98 10.09 -8.36
N LYS A 146 4.25 8.91 -7.78
CA LYS A 146 4.40 7.66 -8.53
C LYS A 146 3.09 7.26 -9.21
N LEU A 147 1.97 7.32 -8.49
CA LEU A 147 0.64 7.07 -9.04
C LEU A 147 0.32 8.04 -10.20
N TRP A 148 0.64 9.32 -10.04
CA TRP A 148 0.46 10.32 -11.09
C TRP A 148 1.25 9.99 -12.36
N ASN A 149 2.53 9.61 -12.22
CA ASN A 149 3.37 9.24 -13.35
C ASN A 149 2.89 7.94 -14.02
N ALA A 150 2.49 6.95 -13.22
CA ALA A 150 1.86 5.72 -13.71
C ALA A 150 0.58 6.03 -14.48
N GLY A 151 -0.26 6.92 -13.95
CA GLY A 151 -1.48 7.37 -14.60
C GLY A 151 -1.21 8.08 -15.93
N ARG A 152 -0.25 8.98 -15.97
CA ARG A 152 0.14 9.65 -17.23
C ARG A 152 0.57 8.64 -18.31
N PHE A 153 1.41 7.69 -17.94
CA PHE A 153 1.83 6.64 -18.87
C PHE A 153 0.62 5.82 -19.35
N THR A 154 -0.21 5.34 -18.41
CA THR A 154 -1.40 4.53 -18.74
C THR A 154 -2.34 5.29 -19.66
N LEU A 155 -2.67 6.54 -19.38
CA LEU A 155 -3.54 7.36 -20.21
C LEU A 155 -2.97 7.57 -21.62
N GLN A 156 -1.67 7.75 -21.75
CA GLN A 156 -1.01 7.84 -23.06
C GLN A 156 -1.14 6.53 -23.86
N GLN A 157 -1.01 5.36 -23.21
CA GLN A 157 -1.19 4.08 -23.87
C GLN A 157 -2.66 3.80 -24.25
N LEU A 158 -3.59 4.37 -23.50
CA LEU A 158 -5.02 4.23 -23.73
C LEU A 158 -5.60 5.30 -24.68
N GLU A 159 -4.78 6.13 -25.29
CA GLU A 159 -5.24 7.10 -26.27
C GLU A 159 -5.92 6.37 -27.44
N GLY A 160 -7.18 6.77 -27.75
CA GLY A 160 -8.00 6.12 -28.76
C GLY A 160 -8.48 4.70 -28.43
N PHE A 161 -8.23 4.20 -27.23
CA PHE A 161 -8.72 2.90 -26.80
C PHE A 161 -10.20 2.97 -26.41
N GLU A 162 -10.99 2.10 -27.00
CA GLU A 162 -12.39 1.87 -26.62
C GLU A 162 -12.44 0.71 -25.60
N PRO A 163 -12.93 0.96 -24.38
CA PRO A 163 -13.01 -0.08 -23.35
C PRO A 163 -13.86 -1.27 -23.81
N ARG A 164 -13.29 -2.45 -23.66
CA ARG A 164 -13.90 -3.72 -24.05
C ARG A 164 -13.62 -4.80 -23.02
N GLY A 165 -14.41 -5.86 -23.05
CA GLY A 165 -14.18 -7.04 -22.22
C GLY A 165 -12.84 -7.71 -22.50
N ILE A 166 -12.31 -8.35 -21.49
CA ILE A 166 -11.05 -9.11 -21.56
C ILE A 166 -11.33 -10.49 -22.14
N ASN A 167 -10.58 -10.87 -23.18
CA ASN A 167 -10.57 -12.23 -23.70
C ASN A 167 -9.48 -13.05 -23.01
N GLN A 168 -9.89 -13.96 -22.15
CA GLN A 168 -8.99 -14.76 -21.31
C GLN A 168 -8.04 -15.64 -22.13
N GLU A 169 -8.47 -16.16 -23.29
CA GLU A 169 -7.64 -17.01 -24.15
C GLU A 169 -6.41 -16.30 -24.75
N LYS A 170 -6.43 -14.96 -24.73
CA LYS A 170 -5.39 -14.10 -25.31
C LYS A 170 -4.53 -13.40 -24.25
N LEU A 171 -4.72 -13.74 -22.99
CA LEU A 171 -3.93 -13.16 -21.91
C LEU A 171 -2.51 -13.73 -21.91
N THR A 172 -1.54 -12.86 -21.73
CA THR A 172 -0.18 -13.27 -21.43
C THR A 172 -0.05 -13.70 -19.96
N LEU A 173 1.05 -14.32 -19.59
CA LEU A 173 1.33 -14.67 -18.19
C LEU A 173 1.25 -13.42 -17.28
N ALA A 174 1.86 -12.32 -17.69
CA ALA A 174 1.85 -11.09 -16.89
C ALA A 174 0.44 -10.45 -16.81
N ASP A 175 -0.40 -10.60 -17.84
CA ASP A 175 -1.78 -10.12 -17.80
C ASP A 175 -2.62 -10.95 -16.81
N LYS A 176 -2.48 -12.26 -16.81
CA LYS A 176 -3.12 -13.16 -15.84
C LYS A 176 -2.67 -12.87 -14.42
N TRP A 177 -1.35 -12.72 -14.22
CA TRP A 177 -0.77 -12.40 -12.91
C TRP A 177 -1.31 -11.10 -12.34
N ILE A 178 -1.31 -10.00 -13.10
CA ILE A 178 -1.77 -8.71 -12.56
C ILE A 178 -3.28 -8.71 -12.28
N LEU A 179 -4.07 -9.43 -13.08
CA LEU A 179 -5.50 -9.61 -12.82
C LEU A 179 -5.74 -10.44 -11.57
N HIS A 180 -5.01 -11.53 -11.38
CA HIS A 180 -5.03 -12.32 -10.14
C HIS A 180 -4.68 -11.45 -8.93
N ARG A 181 -3.53 -10.77 -8.95
CA ARG A 181 -3.08 -9.89 -7.87
C ARG A 181 -4.09 -8.77 -7.56
N TYR A 182 -4.70 -8.21 -8.59
CA TYR A 182 -5.74 -7.19 -8.44
C TYR A 182 -6.98 -7.75 -7.71
N ASN A 183 -7.45 -8.94 -8.10
CA ASN A 183 -8.63 -9.56 -7.49
C ASN A 183 -8.36 -9.98 -6.04
N VAL A 184 -7.23 -10.61 -5.74
CA VAL A 184 -6.80 -10.91 -4.36
C VAL A 184 -6.71 -9.64 -3.52
N THR A 185 -6.19 -8.55 -4.09
CA THR A 185 -6.15 -7.25 -3.40
C THR A 185 -7.54 -6.75 -3.07
N LEU A 186 -8.50 -6.83 -4.00
CA LEU A 186 -9.88 -6.38 -3.76
C LEU A 186 -10.58 -7.19 -2.66
N ASP A 187 -10.36 -8.50 -2.61
CA ASP A 187 -10.89 -9.36 -1.54
C ASP A 187 -10.34 -8.97 -0.17
N LEU A 188 -9.02 -8.78 -0.08
CA LEU A 188 -8.37 -8.32 1.15
C LEU A 188 -8.89 -6.94 1.58
N LEU A 189 -9.03 -6.00 0.64
CA LEU A 189 -9.58 -4.68 0.94
C LEU A 189 -11.01 -4.77 1.46
N ALA A 190 -11.87 -5.60 0.86
CA ALA A 190 -13.26 -5.79 1.32
C ALA A 190 -13.31 -6.35 2.74
N MET A 191 -12.45 -7.32 3.06
CA MET A 191 -12.31 -7.90 4.40
C MET A 191 -11.84 -6.84 5.40
N TYR A 192 -10.75 -6.11 5.10
CA TYR A 192 -10.19 -5.11 6.00
C TYR A 192 -11.12 -3.91 6.22
N PHE A 193 -11.85 -3.46 5.22
CA PHE A 193 -12.87 -2.41 5.40
C PHE A 193 -14.02 -2.90 6.29
N THR A 194 -14.44 -4.15 6.15
CA THR A 194 -15.50 -4.74 7.01
C THR A 194 -15.06 -4.80 8.46
N ASP A 195 -13.79 -5.09 8.70
CA ASP A 195 -13.18 -5.19 10.03
C ASP A 195 -12.69 -3.86 10.60
N TYR A 196 -12.85 -2.76 9.85
CA TYR A 196 -12.29 -1.44 10.17
C TYR A 196 -10.76 -1.43 10.34
N ASP A 197 -10.06 -2.31 9.61
CA ASP A 197 -8.60 -2.46 9.63
C ASP A 197 -7.94 -1.56 8.61
N PHE A 198 -7.96 -0.26 8.85
CA PHE A 198 -7.55 0.74 7.87
C PHE A 198 -6.05 0.76 7.58
N ASP A 199 -5.21 0.38 8.51
CA ASP A 199 -3.77 0.27 8.28
C ASP A 199 -3.45 -0.90 7.32
N SER A 200 -4.14 -2.03 7.47
CA SER A 200 -4.05 -3.12 6.50
C SER A 200 -4.60 -2.73 5.13
N VAL A 201 -5.69 -1.94 5.07
CA VAL A 201 -6.17 -1.35 3.80
C VAL A 201 -5.08 -0.51 3.15
N ALA A 202 -4.49 0.44 3.89
CA ALA A 202 -3.46 1.33 3.36
C ALA A 202 -2.23 0.55 2.89
N LYS A 203 -1.76 -0.43 3.67
CA LYS A 203 -0.63 -1.28 3.33
C LYS A 203 -0.89 -2.09 2.06
N THR A 204 -2.00 -2.81 2.01
CA THR A 204 -2.34 -3.69 0.90
C THR A 204 -2.47 -2.94 -0.42
N ILE A 205 -3.19 -1.81 -0.42
CA ILE A 205 -3.36 -1.02 -1.65
C ILE A 205 -2.08 -0.31 -2.08
N HIS A 206 -1.22 0.07 -1.12
CA HIS A 206 0.10 0.61 -1.41
C HIS A 206 1.00 -0.43 -2.07
N GLU A 207 1.11 -1.62 -1.50
CA GLU A 207 1.92 -2.73 -2.02
C GLU A 207 1.46 -3.12 -3.43
N PHE A 208 0.16 -3.30 -3.65
CA PHE A 208 -0.35 -3.57 -4.99
C PHE A 208 0.00 -2.46 -5.98
N THR A 209 -0.26 -1.21 -5.61
CA THR A 209 -0.03 -0.06 -6.51
C THR A 209 1.43 0.13 -6.83
N TRP A 210 2.29 0.09 -5.80
CA TRP A 210 3.71 0.39 -5.95
C TRP A 210 4.46 -0.78 -6.55
N ASP A 211 4.36 -1.96 -5.92
CA ASP A 211 5.18 -3.11 -6.28
C ASP A 211 4.61 -3.86 -7.49
N CYS A 212 3.33 -4.28 -7.43
CA CYS A 212 2.78 -5.10 -8.51
C CYS A 212 2.50 -4.27 -9.77
N PHE A 213 1.72 -3.19 -9.64
CA PHE A 213 1.28 -2.42 -10.80
C PHE A 213 2.40 -1.55 -11.38
N CYS A 214 3.03 -0.67 -10.55
CA CYS A 214 4.00 0.31 -11.06
C CYS A 214 5.38 -0.29 -11.37
N ASP A 215 5.93 -1.12 -10.47
CA ASP A 215 7.31 -1.60 -10.61
C ASP A 215 7.44 -2.79 -11.56
N TRP A 216 6.37 -3.59 -11.68
CA TRP A 216 6.40 -4.77 -12.53
C TRP A 216 5.48 -4.67 -13.73
N TYR A 217 4.16 -4.61 -13.51
CA TYR A 217 3.23 -4.73 -14.63
C TYR A 217 3.38 -3.61 -15.66
N LEU A 218 3.54 -2.35 -15.26
CA LEU A 218 3.74 -1.26 -16.22
C LEU A 218 5.03 -1.42 -17.04
N GLU A 219 6.10 -1.92 -16.44
CA GLU A 219 7.35 -2.15 -17.17
C GLU A 219 7.21 -3.32 -18.17
N ILE A 220 6.49 -4.37 -17.79
CA ILE A 220 6.18 -5.49 -18.69
C ILE A 220 5.20 -5.04 -19.79
N ALA A 221 4.17 -4.28 -19.44
CA ALA A 221 3.21 -3.76 -20.41
C ALA A 221 3.87 -2.93 -21.52
N LYS A 222 4.96 -2.21 -21.23
CA LYS A 222 5.74 -1.52 -22.27
C LYS A 222 6.28 -2.48 -23.32
N ILE A 223 6.77 -3.64 -22.89
CA ILE A 223 7.31 -4.68 -23.78
C ILE A 223 6.18 -5.25 -24.63
N GLN A 224 5.09 -5.66 -23.99
CA GLN A 224 3.93 -6.25 -24.65
C GLN A 224 3.27 -5.30 -25.66
N LEU A 225 3.06 -4.04 -25.30
CA LEU A 225 2.48 -3.02 -26.18
C LEU A 225 3.37 -2.73 -27.39
N ALA A 226 4.69 -2.76 -27.24
CA ALA A 226 5.63 -2.63 -28.35
C ALA A 226 5.49 -3.82 -29.33
N GLN A 227 5.36 -5.04 -28.82
CA GLN A 227 5.14 -6.24 -29.63
C GLN A 227 3.78 -6.24 -30.34
N GLU A 228 2.70 -5.92 -29.62
CA GLU A 228 1.37 -5.83 -30.18
C GLU A 228 1.28 -4.82 -31.33
N SER A 229 2.02 -3.71 -31.24
CA SER A 229 2.08 -2.69 -32.28
C SER A 229 2.78 -3.19 -33.56
N VAL A 230 3.74 -4.09 -33.43
CA VAL A 230 4.47 -4.68 -34.57
C VAL A 230 3.71 -5.83 -35.20
N SER A 231 3.11 -6.68 -34.40
CA SER A 231 2.45 -7.91 -34.86
C SER A 231 1.02 -7.69 -35.38
N ASN A 232 0.43 -6.53 -35.14
CA ASN A 232 -1.02 -6.26 -35.37
C ASN A 232 -1.93 -7.35 -34.74
N ALA A 233 -1.39 -8.16 -33.84
CA ALA A 233 -2.14 -9.14 -33.09
C ALA A 233 -2.99 -8.41 -32.07
N GLY A 234 -4.30 -8.48 -32.16
CA GLY A 234 -5.23 -7.82 -31.25
C GLY A 234 -5.05 -8.29 -29.80
N GLY A 235 -3.96 -7.85 -29.16
CA GLY A 235 -3.60 -8.19 -27.79
C GLY A 235 -4.58 -7.64 -26.76
N GLN A 236 -4.45 -8.12 -25.55
CA GLN A 236 -5.32 -7.76 -24.42
C GLN A 236 -4.68 -6.75 -23.46
N THR A 237 -3.40 -6.42 -23.63
CA THR A 237 -2.63 -5.58 -22.68
C THR A 237 -3.32 -4.24 -22.41
N LYS A 238 -3.87 -3.56 -23.44
CA LYS A 238 -4.62 -2.31 -23.22
C LYS A 238 -5.91 -2.52 -22.43
N ALA A 239 -6.62 -3.63 -22.65
CA ALA A 239 -7.86 -3.94 -21.94
C ALA A 239 -7.58 -4.25 -20.45
N VAL A 240 -6.52 -5.03 -20.17
CA VAL A 240 -6.08 -5.34 -18.83
C VAL A 240 -5.56 -4.06 -18.13
N LEU A 241 -4.72 -3.29 -18.79
CA LEU A 241 -4.19 -2.03 -18.27
C LEU A 241 -5.32 -1.05 -17.90
N HIS A 242 -6.35 -0.92 -18.78
CA HIS A 242 -7.52 -0.11 -18.52
C HIS A 242 -8.30 -0.62 -17.31
N THR A 243 -8.62 -1.92 -17.25
CA THR A 243 -9.43 -2.53 -16.21
C THR A 243 -8.78 -2.39 -14.84
N VAL A 244 -7.49 -2.74 -14.75
CA VAL A 244 -6.75 -2.70 -13.49
C VAL A 244 -6.55 -1.25 -13.03
N PHE A 245 -6.15 -0.34 -13.92
CA PHE A 245 -5.91 1.05 -13.53
C PHE A 245 -7.20 1.78 -13.15
N GLU A 246 -8.27 1.63 -13.93
CA GLU A 246 -9.57 2.24 -13.63
C GLU A 246 -10.12 1.74 -12.28
N GLY A 247 -10.06 0.42 -12.05
CA GLY A 247 -10.49 -0.17 -10.79
C GLY A 247 -9.60 0.21 -9.61
N LEU A 248 -8.28 0.32 -9.80
CA LEU A 248 -7.34 0.80 -8.78
C LEU A 248 -7.68 2.22 -8.33
N LEU A 249 -8.01 3.11 -9.26
CA LEU A 249 -8.41 4.48 -8.92
C LEU A 249 -9.67 4.50 -8.05
N ARG A 250 -10.67 3.65 -8.36
CA ARG A 250 -11.87 3.49 -7.53
C ARG A 250 -11.56 2.90 -6.16
N ALA A 251 -10.66 1.93 -6.09
CA ALA A 251 -10.25 1.32 -4.82
C ALA A 251 -9.50 2.31 -3.92
N LEU A 252 -8.68 3.19 -4.48
CA LEU A 252 -7.93 4.23 -3.77
C LEU A 252 -8.78 5.45 -3.39
N HIS A 253 -9.87 5.71 -4.10
CA HIS A 253 -10.62 6.96 -3.97
C HIS A 253 -11.09 7.30 -2.55
N PRO A 254 -11.56 6.36 -1.72
CA PRO A 254 -11.93 6.66 -0.33
C PRO A 254 -10.78 7.25 0.50
N ILE A 255 -9.54 6.94 0.15
CA ILE A 255 -8.32 7.38 0.86
C ILE A 255 -7.73 8.63 0.21
N MET A 256 -7.54 8.61 -1.11
CA MET A 256 -6.89 9.64 -1.91
C MET A 256 -7.84 10.26 -2.95
N PRO A 257 -8.87 11.02 -2.52
CA PRO A 257 -9.95 11.44 -3.41
C PRO A 257 -9.52 12.41 -4.52
N PHE A 258 -8.53 13.27 -4.29
CA PHE A 258 -8.20 14.33 -5.25
C PHE A 258 -7.43 13.82 -6.46
N ILE A 259 -6.35 13.07 -6.25
CA ILE A 259 -5.56 12.52 -7.35
C ILE A 259 -6.33 11.48 -8.14
N THR A 260 -7.16 10.67 -7.47
CA THR A 260 -7.93 9.63 -8.14
C THR A 260 -9.07 10.22 -8.98
N GLU A 261 -9.76 11.24 -8.51
CA GLU A 261 -10.77 11.97 -9.30
C GLU A 261 -10.13 12.56 -10.58
N GLU A 262 -9.01 13.27 -10.42
CA GLU A 262 -8.31 13.91 -11.54
C GLU A 262 -7.85 12.91 -12.59
N LEU A 263 -7.27 11.79 -12.19
CA LEU A 263 -6.85 10.74 -13.11
C LEU A 263 -8.04 10.03 -13.74
N TRP A 264 -9.04 9.65 -12.93
CA TRP A 264 -10.21 8.90 -13.39
C TRP A 264 -11.04 9.70 -14.39
N SER A 265 -11.11 11.03 -14.24
CA SER A 265 -11.83 11.90 -15.21
C SER A 265 -11.30 11.76 -16.62
N LYS A 266 -10.03 11.36 -16.79
CA LYS A 266 -9.31 11.22 -18.07
C LYS A 266 -9.27 9.78 -18.60
N VAL A 267 -9.61 8.78 -17.76
CA VAL A 267 -9.67 7.38 -18.21
C VAL A 267 -10.83 7.20 -19.20
N PRO A 268 -10.63 6.49 -20.33
CA PRO A 268 -11.71 6.13 -21.23
C PRO A 268 -12.84 5.42 -20.49
N LYS A 269 -14.09 5.90 -20.62
CA LYS A 269 -15.22 5.34 -19.87
C LYS A 269 -15.76 4.11 -20.56
N SER A 270 -15.89 3.02 -19.81
CA SER A 270 -16.63 1.84 -20.25
C SER A 270 -18.12 2.16 -20.43
N SER A 271 -18.77 1.48 -21.35
CA SER A 271 -20.23 1.52 -21.50
C SER A 271 -21.00 1.03 -20.26
N PHE A 272 -20.31 0.41 -19.31
CA PHE A 272 -20.85 0.01 -18.01
C PHE A 272 -21.25 1.24 -17.16
N PHE A 273 -20.55 2.38 -17.31
CA PHE A 273 -20.90 3.59 -16.59
C PHE A 273 -21.95 4.40 -17.37
N PRO A 274 -23.01 4.88 -16.70
CA PRO A 274 -23.91 5.85 -17.30
C PRO A 274 -23.14 7.07 -17.83
N LYS A 275 -23.56 7.60 -18.97
CA LYS A 275 -22.86 8.74 -19.62
C LYS A 275 -22.83 10.03 -18.80
N ASP A 276 -23.71 10.12 -17.81
CA ASP A 276 -23.85 11.25 -16.89
C ASP A 276 -23.01 11.10 -15.61
N PHE A 277 -22.26 10.01 -15.45
CA PHE A 277 -21.31 9.87 -14.35
C PHE A 277 -20.14 10.85 -14.51
N GLN A 278 -20.26 11.98 -13.82
CA GLN A 278 -19.27 13.07 -13.88
C GLN A 278 -18.15 12.94 -12.85
N SER A 279 -18.30 12.08 -11.85
CA SER A 279 -17.33 11.91 -10.77
C SER A 279 -17.19 10.43 -10.41
N ILE A 280 -15.97 10.04 -10.03
CA ILE A 280 -15.65 8.71 -9.49
C ILE A 280 -16.45 8.40 -8.22
N MET A 281 -16.91 9.43 -7.49
CA MET A 281 -17.73 9.26 -6.29
C MET A 281 -19.03 8.50 -6.53
N PHE A 282 -19.56 8.52 -7.75
CA PHE A 282 -20.79 7.80 -8.12
C PHE A 282 -20.49 6.39 -8.66
N ALA A 283 -19.24 6.11 -8.99
CA ALA A 283 -18.85 4.80 -9.47
C ALA A 283 -18.90 3.76 -8.34
N PRO A 284 -19.39 2.53 -8.61
CA PRO A 284 -19.41 1.49 -7.59
C PRO A 284 -17.97 1.13 -7.16
N TYR A 285 -17.78 0.83 -5.88
CA TYR A 285 -16.51 0.29 -5.42
C TYR A 285 -16.18 -1.00 -6.16
N PRO A 286 -14.93 -1.23 -6.61
CA PRO A 286 -14.59 -2.40 -7.41
C PRO A 286 -14.78 -3.67 -6.59
N ARG A 287 -15.24 -4.71 -7.25
CA ARG A 287 -15.44 -6.05 -6.66
C ARG A 287 -14.54 -7.04 -7.35
N PRO A 288 -14.04 -8.05 -6.63
CA PRO A 288 -13.27 -9.13 -7.24
C PRO A 288 -14.13 -9.91 -8.26
N ASP A 289 -13.46 -10.49 -9.25
CA ASP A 289 -14.03 -11.39 -10.23
C ASP A 289 -13.24 -12.70 -10.18
N GLU A 290 -13.87 -13.75 -9.67
CA GLU A 290 -13.25 -15.08 -9.49
C GLU A 290 -12.74 -15.70 -10.80
N ASN A 291 -13.26 -15.26 -11.95
CA ASN A 291 -12.80 -15.73 -13.25
C ASN A 291 -11.35 -15.32 -13.58
N PHE A 292 -10.79 -14.36 -12.86
CA PHE A 292 -9.41 -13.89 -13.02
C PHE A 292 -8.49 -14.33 -11.88
N VAL A 293 -8.90 -15.27 -11.04
CA VAL A 293 -8.03 -15.90 -10.05
C VAL A 293 -7.27 -17.05 -10.73
N ASP A 294 -5.94 -16.98 -10.73
CA ASP A 294 -5.04 -17.93 -11.42
C ASP A 294 -3.76 -18.09 -10.58
N ASP A 295 -3.78 -19.05 -9.66
CA ASP A 295 -2.68 -19.32 -8.72
C ASP A 295 -1.42 -19.82 -9.47
N GLU A 296 -1.58 -20.53 -10.58
CA GLU A 296 -0.47 -21.01 -11.40
C GLU A 296 0.27 -19.82 -12.05
N ALA A 297 -0.48 -18.87 -12.60
CA ALA A 297 0.11 -17.65 -13.15
C ALA A 297 0.81 -16.80 -12.07
N GLU A 298 0.31 -16.82 -10.83
CA GLU A 298 0.97 -16.17 -9.69
C GLU A 298 2.33 -16.83 -9.39
N GLU A 299 2.37 -18.15 -9.26
CA GLU A 299 3.60 -18.89 -8.96
C GLU A 299 4.67 -18.70 -10.06
N GLU A 300 4.27 -18.84 -11.33
CA GLU A 300 5.17 -18.67 -12.47
C GLU A 300 5.73 -17.24 -12.56
N MET A 301 4.88 -16.23 -12.40
CA MET A 301 5.33 -14.85 -12.52
C MET A 301 6.20 -14.43 -11.34
N GLU A 302 5.87 -14.85 -10.11
CA GLU A 302 6.71 -14.58 -8.93
C GLU A 302 8.07 -15.28 -9.04
N PHE A 303 8.12 -16.45 -9.66
CA PHE A 303 9.39 -17.11 -9.98
C PHE A 303 10.24 -16.27 -10.95
N LEU A 304 9.68 -15.80 -12.05
CA LEU A 304 10.37 -14.90 -13.00
C LEU A 304 10.85 -13.61 -12.31
N ILE A 305 10.01 -13.03 -11.46
CA ILE A 305 10.35 -11.83 -10.68
C ILE A 305 11.56 -12.10 -9.77
N ARG A 306 11.61 -13.25 -9.10
CA ARG A 306 12.77 -13.62 -8.27
C ARG A 306 14.04 -13.76 -9.09
N VAL A 307 13.97 -14.40 -10.25
CA VAL A 307 15.12 -14.52 -11.18
C VAL A 307 15.61 -13.16 -11.64
N ILE A 308 14.71 -12.29 -12.10
CA ILE A 308 15.06 -10.92 -12.53
C ILE A 308 15.68 -10.11 -11.38
N ARG A 309 15.12 -10.22 -10.17
CA ARG A 309 15.67 -9.55 -8.97
C ARG A 309 17.07 -10.05 -8.63
N SER A 310 17.31 -11.36 -8.72
CA SER A 310 18.62 -11.96 -8.48
C SER A 310 19.66 -11.42 -9.46
N ILE A 311 19.36 -11.39 -10.77
CA ILE A 311 20.27 -10.81 -11.78
C ILE A 311 20.55 -9.33 -11.49
N ARG A 312 19.51 -8.55 -11.16
CA ARG A 312 19.67 -7.13 -10.79
C ARG A 312 20.53 -6.96 -9.54
N ASN A 313 20.37 -7.84 -8.54
CA ASN A 313 21.16 -7.83 -7.31
C ASN A 313 22.64 -8.12 -7.58
N ILE A 314 22.95 -9.12 -8.41
CA ILE A 314 24.31 -9.40 -8.86
C ILE A 314 24.89 -8.13 -9.54
N ARG A 315 24.18 -7.53 -10.49
CA ARG A 315 24.62 -6.31 -11.19
C ARG A 315 24.90 -5.16 -10.21
N GLN A 316 24.06 -4.97 -9.21
CA GLN A 316 24.24 -3.93 -8.19
C GLN A 316 25.44 -4.23 -7.29
N THR A 317 25.58 -5.46 -6.81
CA THR A 317 26.66 -5.89 -5.92
C THR A 317 28.04 -5.67 -6.55
N TYR A 318 28.15 -5.98 -7.82
CA TYR A 318 29.39 -5.80 -8.56
C TYR A 318 29.54 -4.48 -9.30
N ASN A 319 28.59 -3.53 -9.09
CA ASN A 319 28.57 -2.20 -9.71
C ASN A 319 28.66 -2.26 -11.25
N VAL A 320 27.94 -3.20 -11.88
CA VAL A 320 27.84 -3.28 -13.33
C VAL A 320 27.14 -2.01 -13.84
N PRO A 321 27.69 -1.32 -14.86
CA PRO A 321 27.06 -0.11 -15.39
C PRO A 321 25.61 -0.38 -15.84
N ALA A 322 24.71 0.56 -15.53
CA ALA A 322 23.30 0.42 -15.88
C ALA A 322 23.05 0.31 -17.41
N SER A 323 23.97 0.85 -18.22
CA SER A 323 23.92 0.81 -19.70
C SER A 323 24.50 -0.48 -20.30
N ALA A 324 25.26 -1.27 -19.54
CA ALA A 324 25.88 -2.49 -20.06
C ALA A 324 24.89 -3.64 -20.06
N ASP A 325 24.81 -4.38 -21.16
CA ASP A 325 24.11 -5.65 -21.20
C ASP A 325 25.00 -6.74 -20.58
N ALA A 326 24.38 -7.61 -19.79
CA ALA A 326 25.08 -8.70 -19.14
C ALA A 326 24.78 -10.02 -19.86
N GLU A 327 25.82 -10.83 -20.08
CA GLU A 327 25.66 -12.23 -20.44
C GLU A 327 25.18 -12.98 -19.21
N VAL A 328 24.11 -13.79 -19.34
CA VAL A 328 23.56 -14.57 -18.26
C VAL A 328 23.31 -16.00 -18.71
N MET A 329 23.76 -16.94 -17.91
CA MET A 329 23.49 -18.37 -18.09
C MET A 329 22.66 -18.85 -16.90
N ILE A 330 21.57 -19.57 -17.18
CA ILE A 330 20.68 -20.13 -16.18
C ILE A 330 20.65 -21.64 -16.35
N THR A 331 20.99 -22.38 -15.31
CA THR A 331 20.77 -23.84 -15.30
C THR A 331 19.52 -24.17 -14.50
N CYS A 332 18.66 -24.97 -15.09
CA CYS A 332 17.42 -25.41 -14.50
C CYS A 332 17.23 -26.90 -14.72
N GLN A 333 17.00 -27.70 -13.66
CA GLN A 333 16.78 -29.13 -13.73
C GLN A 333 15.28 -29.49 -13.76
N ASP A 334 14.43 -28.56 -13.40
CA ASP A 334 12.96 -28.72 -13.43
C ASP A 334 12.41 -28.28 -14.79
N GLU A 335 11.64 -29.17 -15.44
CA GLU A 335 11.09 -28.93 -16.78
C GLU A 335 10.05 -27.80 -16.79
N GLN A 336 9.25 -27.65 -15.73
CA GLN A 336 8.22 -26.61 -15.64
C GLN A 336 8.86 -25.23 -15.43
N GLU A 337 9.82 -25.13 -14.49
CA GLU A 337 10.58 -23.89 -14.30
C GLU A 337 11.35 -23.50 -15.57
N MET A 338 11.92 -24.47 -16.30
CA MET A 338 12.59 -24.20 -17.56
C MET A 338 11.64 -23.67 -18.63
N GLN A 339 10.43 -24.22 -18.73
CA GLN A 339 9.42 -23.72 -19.66
C GLN A 339 8.98 -22.29 -19.29
N THR A 340 8.80 -22.03 -18.00
CA THR A 340 8.48 -20.69 -17.47
C THR A 340 9.58 -19.68 -17.79
N LEU A 341 10.87 -20.05 -17.61
CA LEU A 341 12.00 -19.23 -18.00
C LEU A 341 12.04 -18.94 -19.49
N ALA A 342 11.79 -19.96 -20.32
CA ALA A 342 11.77 -19.81 -21.76
C ALA A 342 10.63 -18.87 -22.23
N ASN A 343 9.44 -19.05 -21.66
CA ASN A 343 8.28 -18.20 -21.96
C ASN A 343 8.48 -16.75 -21.47
N GLY A 344 9.20 -16.57 -20.35
CA GLY A 344 9.52 -15.28 -19.75
C GLY A 344 10.86 -14.67 -20.18
N SER A 345 11.57 -15.28 -21.13
CA SER A 345 12.93 -14.88 -21.53
C SER A 345 13.03 -13.40 -21.90
N GLU A 346 12.10 -12.86 -22.66
CA GLU A 346 12.09 -11.44 -23.03
C GLU A 346 11.92 -10.52 -21.85
N TYR A 347 11.15 -10.90 -20.83
CA TYR A 347 11.04 -10.12 -19.59
C TYR A 347 12.39 -10.10 -18.85
N ILE A 348 13.09 -11.24 -18.80
CA ILE A 348 14.43 -11.32 -18.20
C ILE A 348 15.41 -10.44 -18.98
N GLU A 349 15.46 -10.58 -20.30
CA GLU A 349 16.37 -9.81 -21.16
C GLU A 349 16.15 -8.30 -21.01
N ARG A 350 14.90 -7.85 -21.14
CA ARG A 350 14.56 -6.42 -21.09
C ARG A 350 14.68 -5.83 -19.69
N LEU A 351 14.10 -6.51 -18.68
CA LEU A 351 14.03 -5.93 -17.35
C LEU A 351 15.32 -6.06 -16.55
N ALA A 352 16.16 -7.07 -16.82
CA ALA A 352 17.46 -7.22 -16.19
C ALA A 352 18.63 -6.77 -17.06
N ARG A 353 18.38 -6.32 -18.31
CA ARG A 353 19.38 -5.98 -19.32
C ARG A 353 20.37 -7.11 -19.54
N VAL A 354 19.82 -8.20 -20.04
CA VAL A 354 20.56 -9.43 -20.34
C VAL A 354 20.66 -9.59 -21.85
N ASN A 355 21.86 -9.83 -22.34
CA ASN A 355 22.12 -10.21 -23.73
C ASN A 355 23.57 -10.73 -23.84
N PRO A 356 23.78 -12.02 -24.22
CA PRO A 356 22.78 -13.04 -24.45
C PRO A 356 22.25 -13.68 -23.15
N LEU A 357 21.07 -14.30 -23.23
CA LEU A 357 20.48 -15.18 -22.22
C LEU A 357 20.60 -16.63 -22.71
N ASP A 358 21.20 -17.49 -21.93
CA ASP A 358 21.27 -18.93 -22.17
C ASP A 358 20.56 -19.69 -21.04
N ILE A 359 19.57 -20.51 -21.39
CA ILE A 359 18.78 -21.32 -20.45
C ILE A 359 18.97 -22.78 -20.85
N SER A 360 19.54 -23.58 -19.97
CA SER A 360 19.85 -24.97 -20.27
C SER A 360 19.73 -25.86 -19.03
N MET A 361 19.54 -27.20 -19.25
CA MET A 361 19.53 -28.17 -18.14
C MET A 361 20.92 -28.32 -17.51
N ASP A 362 21.96 -28.28 -18.34
CA ASP A 362 23.34 -28.42 -17.92
C ASP A 362 24.21 -27.36 -18.56
N CYS A 363 24.90 -26.58 -17.74
CA CYS A 363 25.99 -25.75 -18.23
C CYS A 363 27.23 -25.91 -17.34
N THR A 364 28.38 -25.77 -17.95
CA THR A 364 29.61 -25.62 -17.17
C THR A 364 29.69 -24.20 -16.65
N PRO A 365 29.72 -24.00 -15.30
CA PRO A 365 29.81 -22.66 -14.73
C PRO A 365 30.98 -21.87 -15.36
N PRO A 366 30.72 -20.66 -15.91
CA PRO A 366 31.78 -19.88 -16.53
C PRO A 366 32.80 -19.42 -15.50
N ALA A 367 34.05 -19.37 -15.92
CA ALA A 367 35.12 -18.87 -15.06
C ALA A 367 34.84 -17.40 -14.68
N MET A 368 35.07 -17.04 -13.42
CA MET A 368 34.86 -15.68 -12.89
C MET A 368 33.41 -15.17 -13.03
N ALA A 369 32.44 -16.05 -12.87
CA ALA A 369 31.04 -15.67 -12.80
C ALA A 369 30.59 -15.43 -11.35
N ALA A 370 29.72 -14.45 -11.15
CA ALA A 370 28.89 -14.41 -9.96
C ALA A 370 27.78 -15.48 -10.11
N CYS A 371 27.45 -16.15 -9.00
CA CYS A 371 26.42 -17.16 -8.98
C CYS A 371 25.41 -16.82 -7.87
N GLU A 372 24.13 -16.93 -8.19
CA GLU A 372 23.03 -16.89 -7.23
C GLU A 372 22.07 -18.02 -7.51
N ALA A 373 21.53 -18.64 -6.46
CA ALA A 373 20.53 -19.72 -6.57
C ALA A 373 19.13 -19.19 -6.26
N VAL A 374 18.16 -19.55 -7.08
CA VAL A 374 16.74 -19.20 -6.91
C VAL A 374 15.92 -20.46 -7.17
N SER A 375 15.20 -20.97 -6.17
CA SER A 375 14.50 -22.26 -6.27
C SER A 375 15.45 -23.37 -6.74
N SER A 376 15.13 -24.06 -7.82
CA SER A 376 15.95 -25.12 -8.43
C SER A 376 16.97 -24.61 -9.47
N VAL A 377 17.03 -23.29 -9.72
CA VAL A 377 17.89 -22.72 -10.76
C VAL A 377 19.14 -22.06 -10.19
N ASN A 378 20.24 -22.19 -10.92
CA ASN A 378 21.45 -21.42 -10.68
C ASN A 378 21.66 -20.40 -11.80
N ILE A 379 21.88 -19.14 -11.40
CA ILE A 379 22.06 -18.01 -12.29
C ILE A 379 23.53 -17.63 -12.28
N TYR A 380 24.17 -17.66 -13.43
CA TYR A 380 25.58 -17.30 -13.60
C TYR A 380 25.71 -16.02 -14.44
N VAL A 381 26.44 -15.05 -13.92
CA VAL A 381 26.75 -13.80 -14.62
C VAL A 381 28.27 -13.67 -14.74
N PRO A 382 28.85 -13.89 -15.93
CA PRO A 382 30.29 -13.70 -16.16
C PRO A 382 30.71 -12.24 -15.96
N LEU A 383 31.61 -11.99 -15.04
CA LEU A 383 32.00 -10.62 -14.64
C LEU A 383 33.19 -10.06 -15.41
N ALA A 384 33.94 -10.91 -16.09
CA ALA A 384 35.23 -10.53 -16.72
C ALA A 384 35.14 -9.37 -17.71
N LYS A 385 34.00 -9.26 -18.44
CA LYS A 385 33.76 -8.20 -19.42
C LYS A 385 32.98 -7.01 -18.86
N LEU A 386 32.39 -7.17 -17.67
CA LEU A 386 31.44 -6.21 -17.08
C LEU A 386 32.08 -5.27 -16.07
N ILE A 387 33.19 -5.71 -15.44
CA ILE A 387 33.85 -4.98 -14.35
C ILE A 387 35.37 -5.02 -14.51
N ASP A 388 36.03 -4.04 -13.93
CA ASP A 388 37.50 -4.12 -13.69
C ASP A 388 37.73 -5.07 -12.49
N VAL A 389 38.09 -6.32 -12.83
CA VAL A 389 38.29 -7.39 -11.85
C VAL A 389 39.37 -7.05 -10.84
N ALA A 390 40.49 -6.44 -11.27
CA ALA A 390 41.59 -6.07 -10.38
C ALA A 390 41.13 -5.03 -9.36
N LYS A 391 40.49 -3.97 -9.82
CA LYS A 391 39.94 -2.90 -8.96
C LYS A 391 38.84 -3.40 -8.03
N THR A 392 37.99 -4.29 -8.50
CA THR A 392 36.92 -4.87 -7.68
C THR A 392 37.48 -5.80 -6.60
N LYS A 393 38.48 -6.61 -6.94
CA LYS A 393 39.18 -7.47 -5.99
C LYS A 393 39.85 -6.65 -4.89
N ASP A 394 40.53 -5.55 -5.24
CA ASP A 394 41.15 -4.66 -4.26
C ASP A 394 40.09 -4.02 -3.32
N LYS A 395 38.98 -3.60 -3.87
CA LYS A 395 37.86 -3.04 -3.10
C LYS A 395 37.23 -4.06 -2.12
N LEU A 396 37.05 -5.30 -2.59
CA LEU A 396 36.54 -6.39 -1.73
C LEU A 396 37.56 -6.79 -0.67
N LEU A 397 38.86 -6.81 -0.96
CA LEU A 397 39.91 -7.05 0.01
C LEU A 397 39.93 -5.95 1.10
N GLN A 398 39.83 -4.69 0.71
CA GLN A 398 39.74 -3.58 1.65
C GLN A 398 38.49 -3.69 2.54
N ARG A 399 37.34 -4.04 1.94
CA ARG A 399 36.10 -4.23 2.69
C ARG A 399 36.18 -5.39 3.67
N ARG A 400 36.77 -6.52 3.23
CA ARG A 400 37.02 -7.67 4.09
C ARG A 400 37.89 -7.28 5.27
N GLN A 401 39.00 -6.59 5.05
CA GLN A 401 39.90 -6.11 6.12
C GLN A 401 39.20 -5.15 7.09
N ALA A 402 38.27 -4.30 6.59
CA ALA A 402 37.49 -3.41 7.44
C ALA A 402 36.53 -4.21 8.32
N LEU A 403 35.80 -5.18 7.72
CA LEU A 403 34.88 -6.05 8.45
C LEU A 403 35.61 -6.94 9.48
N GLU A 404 36.78 -7.50 9.11
CA GLU A 404 37.62 -8.27 10.05
C GLU A 404 38.06 -7.41 11.27
N LYS A 405 38.37 -6.13 11.05
CA LYS A 405 38.69 -5.18 12.13
C LYS A 405 37.47 -4.87 13.00
N ASP A 406 36.32 -4.70 12.39
CA ASP A 406 35.08 -4.42 13.13
C ASP A 406 34.61 -5.66 13.92
N LEU A 407 34.71 -6.86 13.31
CA LEU A 407 34.47 -8.12 13.98
C LEU A 407 35.40 -8.28 15.21
N ALA A 408 36.70 -8.05 15.04
CA ALA A 408 37.65 -8.13 16.16
C ALA A 408 37.32 -7.14 17.30
N LYS A 409 36.82 -5.94 16.97
CA LYS A 409 36.34 -4.98 18.00
C LYS A 409 35.09 -5.50 18.73
N VAL A 410 34.14 -6.03 18.00
CA VAL A 410 32.90 -6.62 18.57
C VAL A 410 33.27 -7.80 19.47
N GLU A 411 34.11 -8.71 19.00
CA GLU A 411 34.61 -9.84 19.78
C GLU A 411 35.36 -9.40 21.05
N GLN A 412 36.17 -8.34 20.95
CA GLN A 412 36.87 -7.76 22.12
C GLN A 412 35.87 -7.16 23.13
N ILE A 413 34.85 -6.47 22.67
CA ILE A 413 33.77 -5.94 23.53
C ILE A 413 33.01 -7.08 24.17
N MET A 414 32.66 -8.12 23.42
CA MET A 414 31.90 -9.27 23.90
C MET A 414 32.71 -10.19 24.84
N SER A 415 34.03 -10.24 24.68
CA SER A 415 34.91 -10.99 25.59
C SER A 415 35.13 -10.30 26.95
N ASN A 416 34.73 -9.02 27.06
CA ASN A 416 34.82 -8.28 28.30
C ASN A 416 33.65 -8.70 29.24
N ALA A 417 33.95 -9.45 30.30
CA ALA A 417 32.96 -9.93 31.27
C ALA A 417 32.19 -8.78 31.95
N ASP A 418 32.82 -7.63 32.15
CA ASP A 418 32.19 -6.43 32.71
C ASP A 418 31.16 -5.81 31.79
N PHE A 419 31.36 -5.91 30.46
CA PHE A 419 30.40 -5.41 29.49
C PHE A 419 29.09 -6.21 29.55
N LYS A 420 29.17 -7.54 29.53
CA LYS A 420 27.99 -8.41 29.61
C LYS A 420 27.18 -8.26 30.88
N THR A 421 27.86 -7.91 32.00
CA THR A 421 27.22 -7.81 33.33
C THR A 421 26.74 -6.40 33.66
N LYS A 422 27.36 -5.34 33.12
CA LYS A 422 27.11 -3.95 33.51
C LYS A 422 26.43 -3.11 32.42
N ALA A 423 26.46 -3.55 31.15
CA ALA A 423 25.80 -2.82 30.07
C ALA A 423 24.27 -3.04 30.05
N PRO A 424 23.48 -2.04 29.63
CA PRO A 424 22.03 -2.22 29.45
C PRO A 424 21.73 -3.38 28.47
N PRO A 425 20.71 -4.22 28.76
CA PRO A 425 20.38 -5.40 27.93
C PRO A 425 20.17 -5.08 26.47
N GLU A 426 19.55 -3.93 26.15
CA GLU A 426 19.34 -3.45 24.79
C GLU A 426 20.65 -3.20 24.03
N LYS A 427 21.69 -2.75 24.72
CA LYS A 427 22.99 -2.46 24.14
C LYS A 427 23.80 -3.74 23.89
N VAL A 428 23.64 -4.73 24.76
CA VAL A 428 24.23 -6.06 24.57
C VAL A 428 23.59 -6.74 23.35
N ALA A 429 22.24 -6.74 23.26
CA ALA A 429 21.51 -7.31 22.14
C ALA A 429 21.85 -6.62 20.79
N THR A 430 22.06 -5.30 20.81
CA THR A 430 22.45 -4.56 19.60
C THR A 430 23.82 -4.96 19.08
N ILE A 431 24.79 -5.20 19.97
CA ILE A 431 26.16 -5.62 19.61
C ILE A 431 26.22 -7.10 19.25
N GLU A 432 25.38 -7.94 19.86
CA GLU A 432 25.23 -9.35 19.45
C GLU A 432 24.61 -9.52 18.06
N ALA A 433 23.79 -8.57 17.64
CA ALA A 433 23.17 -8.56 16.33
C ALA A 433 24.06 -7.97 15.21
N GLN A 434 25.16 -7.32 15.56
CA GLN A 434 26.19 -6.82 14.61
C GLN A 434 27.20 -7.91 14.23
#